data_a8ba2eebd4678f166a0086d6659a9e6d
#
_entry.id   a8ba2eebd4678f166a0086d6659a9e6d
#
_cell.length_a   1.000
_cell.length_b   1.000
_cell.length_c   1.000
_cell.angle_alpha   90.00
_cell.angle_beta   90.00
_cell.angle_gamma   90.00
#
_symmetry.space_group_name_H-M   'P 1'
#
loop_
_entity.id
_entity.type
_entity.pdbx_description
1 polymer ?
#
loop_
_entity_poly.entity_id
_entity_poly.type
_entity_poly.pdbx_seq_one_letter_code
_entity_poly.pdbx_strand_id
1 'polypeptide(L)'
;MGVTNFPNGISTNRKGNPLETFGMPDPTKWHVYFNDFDGYVAADWTVTNVGTTPTQALTDIDGGGLLLTCAATDDSSTQLQKVGESFLLAAGKRAFFKTRFKISDATQSDFLVGLAVTDTTLMGAVSGAGVTDGIFFNKDDGDALVDVQCQKDATTGQTRGVGIHTVVADTFLTLSWAYDGAGNVRYFVNDVQKGTLDGSSTYLPDTELTVSFAIQNGEAVAKTMTMDYIFAAIER
;
A
#
# COMPACT_ATOMS: atom_id res chain seq x y z
N MET A 1 -6.02 45.23 -0.63
CA MET A 1 -6.64 43.90 -0.52
C MET A 1 -5.53 42.89 -0.69
N GLY A 2 -5.11 42.24 0.38
CA GLY A 2 -4.01 41.24 0.31
C GLY A 2 -4.47 40.05 -0.53
N VAL A 3 -3.63 39.62 -1.45
CA VAL A 3 -3.83 38.35 -2.16
C VAL A 3 -3.87 37.25 -1.13
N THR A 4 -4.99 36.53 -1.06
CA THR A 4 -5.08 35.33 -0.22
C THR A 4 -4.08 34.30 -0.76
N ASN A 5 -2.98 34.13 -0.05
CA ASN A 5 -1.95 33.17 -0.41
C ASN A 5 -2.15 31.91 0.43
N PHE A 6 -2.30 30.77 -0.23
CA PHE A 6 -2.31 29.45 0.41
C PHE A 6 -0.98 28.76 0.16
N PRO A 7 0.11 29.15 0.86
CA PRO A 7 1.46 28.66 0.56
C PRO A 7 1.60 27.14 0.77
N ASN A 8 0.68 26.55 1.56
CA ASN A 8 0.67 25.13 1.87
C ASN A 8 -0.57 24.40 1.30
N GLY A 9 -1.30 25.05 0.39
CA GLY A 9 -2.59 24.54 -0.09
C GLY A 9 -3.70 24.68 0.95
N ILE A 10 -4.88 24.18 0.64
CA ILE A 10 -6.01 24.08 1.58
C ILE A 10 -5.78 22.81 2.41
N SER A 11 -5.23 22.97 3.61
CA SER A 11 -5.04 21.85 4.55
C SER A 11 -6.01 22.00 5.71
N THR A 12 -6.79 20.96 5.97
CA THR A 12 -7.64 20.82 7.17
C THR A 12 -6.96 19.96 8.24
N ASN A 13 -5.65 19.68 8.09
CA ASN A 13 -4.91 18.81 9.00
C ASN A 13 -4.90 19.37 10.41
N ARG A 14 -5.19 18.51 11.39
CA ARG A 14 -5.07 18.86 12.81
C ARG A 14 -3.59 18.94 13.18
N LYS A 15 -3.22 19.99 13.91
CA LYS A 15 -1.87 20.11 14.51
C LYS A 15 -1.52 18.84 15.29
N GLY A 16 -0.30 18.33 15.05
CA GLY A 16 0.24 17.16 15.74
C GLY A 16 0.08 15.83 15.02
N ASN A 17 -0.56 15.78 13.83
CA ASN A 17 -0.48 14.61 12.97
C ASN A 17 0.89 14.58 12.29
N PRO A 18 1.68 13.48 12.36
CA PRO A 18 2.96 13.36 11.65
C PRO A 18 2.85 13.58 10.14
N LEU A 19 1.65 13.41 9.56
CA LEU A 19 1.35 13.66 8.16
C LEU A 19 0.89 15.10 7.88
N GLU A 20 0.82 15.97 8.88
CA GLU A 20 0.41 17.38 8.76
C GLU A 20 1.34 18.18 7.83
N THR A 21 2.60 17.78 7.74
CA THR A 21 3.57 18.39 6.83
C THR A 21 3.29 18.10 5.34
N PHE A 22 2.45 17.13 5.07
CA PHE A 22 1.95 16.81 3.73
C PHE A 22 0.57 17.48 3.55
N GLY A 23 0.54 18.79 3.31
CA GLY A 23 -0.66 19.46 2.79
C GLY A 23 -1.12 18.82 1.47
N MET A 24 -2.29 19.22 0.95
CA MET A 24 -2.69 18.75 -0.39
C MET A 24 -1.55 19.03 -1.37
N PRO A 25 -0.99 17.99 -2.02
CA PRO A 25 0.16 18.17 -2.89
C PRO A 25 -0.26 19.02 -4.10
N ASP A 26 0.51 20.07 -4.39
CA ASP A 26 0.35 20.82 -5.63
C ASP A 26 0.64 19.87 -6.82
N PRO A 27 -0.33 19.60 -7.71
CA PRO A 27 -0.16 18.63 -8.79
C PRO A 27 0.91 19.02 -9.82
N THR A 28 1.34 20.28 -9.81
CA THR A 28 2.46 20.71 -10.67
C THR A 28 3.83 20.32 -10.09
N LYS A 29 3.91 20.06 -8.79
CA LYS A 29 5.13 19.67 -8.07
C LYS A 29 5.13 18.21 -7.63
N TRP A 30 3.95 17.60 -7.59
CA TRP A 30 3.73 16.25 -7.17
C TRP A 30 3.02 15.43 -8.24
N HIS A 31 3.45 14.22 -8.47
CA HIS A 31 2.63 13.21 -9.08
C HIS A 31 1.77 12.59 -7.97
N VAL A 32 0.44 12.60 -8.15
CA VAL A 32 -0.53 12.17 -7.13
C VAL A 32 -1.47 11.16 -7.74
N TYR A 33 -1.71 10.09 -7.02
CA TYR A 33 -2.77 9.13 -7.27
C TYR A 33 -3.65 9.02 -6.03
N PHE A 34 -4.96 9.12 -6.20
CA PHE A 34 -5.96 8.87 -5.17
C PHE A 34 -7.13 8.10 -5.77
N ASN A 35 -7.60 7.09 -5.06
CA ASN A 35 -8.79 6.34 -5.39
C ASN A 35 -9.49 5.92 -4.08
N ASP A 36 -10.75 6.30 -3.91
CA ASP A 36 -11.63 5.91 -2.81
C ASP A 36 -12.65 4.84 -3.22
N PHE A 37 -12.48 4.30 -4.42
CA PHE A 37 -13.30 3.20 -4.95
C PHE A 37 -14.81 3.47 -4.95
N ASP A 38 -15.22 4.72 -5.18
CA ASP A 38 -16.58 5.07 -5.55
C ASP A 38 -16.93 4.55 -6.97
N GLY A 39 -15.90 4.22 -7.75
CA GLY A 39 -15.95 3.57 -9.04
C GLY A 39 -14.80 2.59 -9.26
N TYR A 40 -15.04 1.51 -10.00
CA TYR A 40 -14.03 0.53 -10.40
C TYR A 40 -14.03 0.30 -11.90
N VAL A 41 -12.93 0.60 -12.55
CA VAL A 41 -12.69 0.33 -13.97
C VAL A 41 -11.60 -0.72 -14.08
N ALA A 42 -11.96 -1.95 -14.44
CA ALA A 42 -11.01 -3.08 -14.49
C ALA A 42 -9.82 -2.83 -15.41
N ALA A 43 -10.00 -2.06 -16.50
CA ALA A 43 -8.92 -1.72 -17.44
C ALA A 43 -7.82 -0.82 -16.84
N ASP A 44 -8.05 -0.18 -15.69
CA ASP A 44 -7.06 0.62 -14.98
C ASP A 44 -6.11 -0.24 -14.15
N TRP A 45 -6.36 -1.54 -14.06
CA TRP A 45 -5.65 -2.48 -13.20
C TRP A 45 -5.17 -3.70 -13.97
N THR A 46 -3.95 -4.09 -13.72
CA THR A 46 -3.45 -5.44 -14.03
C THR A 46 -3.92 -6.35 -12.89
N VAL A 47 -4.84 -7.27 -13.22
CA VAL A 47 -5.38 -8.21 -12.23
C VAL A 47 -4.73 -9.58 -12.45
N THR A 48 -4.07 -10.09 -11.42
CA THR A 48 -3.52 -11.45 -11.39
C THR A 48 -4.28 -12.28 -10.37
N ASN A 49 -4.97 -13.30 -10.85
CA ASN A 49 -5.75 -14.22 -10.02
C ASN A 49 -5.10 -15.61 -9.99
N VAL A 50 -5.01 -16.20 -8.82
CA VAL A 50 -4.64 -17.61 -8.60
C VAL A 50 -5.85 -18.34 -8.01
N GLY A 51 -6.14 -19.53 -8.54
CA GLY A 51 -7.34 -20.28 -8.17
C GLY A 51 -8.52 -20.02 -9.09
N THR A 52 -9.64 -20.73 -8.83
CA THR A 52 -10.85 -20.67 -9.67
C THR A 52 -11.74 -19.54 -9.20
N THR A 53 -11.88 -18.50 -10.01
CA THR A 53 -12.85 -17.39 -9.81
C THR A 53 -12.67 -16.46 -8.60
N PRO A 54 -11.48 -15.93 -8.26
CA PRO A 54 -11.41 -14.73 -7.43
C PRO A 54 -12.14 -13.56 -8.12
N THR A 55 -12.75 -12.68 -7.32
CA THR A 55 -13.55 -11.56 -7.84
C THR A 55 -13.16 -10.22 -7.24
N GLN A 56 -13.38 -9.15 -8.02
CA GLN A 56 -13.25 -7.77 -7.62
C GLN A 56 -14.57 -7.06 -7.90
N ALA A 57 -15.20 -6.48 -6.89
CA ALA A 57 -16.50 -5.82 -7.04
C ALA A 57 -16.59 -4.60 -6.11
N LEU A 58 -17.29 -3.56 -6.55
CA LEU A 58 -17.65 -2.46 -5.65
C LEU A 58 -18.50 -2.98 -4.50
N THR A 59 -18.30 -2.41 -3.32
CA THR A 59 -19.06 -2.72 -2.11
C THR A 59 -19.61 -1.44 -1.48
N ASP A 60 -20.78 -1.56 -0.85
CA ASP A 60 -21.47 -0.44 -0.23
C ASP A 60 -20.89 -0.19 1.17
N ILE A 61 -19.95 0.74 1.24
CA ILE A 61 -19.42 1.34 2.47
C ILE A 61 -19.41 2.85 2.32
N ASP A 62 -19.39 3.57 3.43
CA ASP A 62 -19.34 5.03 3.44
C ASP A 62 -18.07 5.54 2.71
N GLY A 63 -18.24 6.31 1.65
CA GLY A 63 -17.17 6.79 0.78
C GLY A 63 -16.87 5.91 -0.43
N GLY A 64 -17.44 4.70 -0.54
CA GLY A 64 -17.14 3.71 -1.58
C GLY A 64 -16.12 2.66 -1.11
N GLY A 65 -16.00 1.56 -1.84
CA GLY A 65 -15.04 0.52 -1.53
C GLY A 65 -14.93 -0.56 -2.59
N LEU A 66 -13.77 -1.21 -2.65
CA LEU A 66 -13.50 -2.35 -3.52
C LEU A 66 -13.34 -3.62 -2.68
N LEU A 67 -14.24 -4.59 -2.89
CA LEU A 67 -14.18 -5.91 -2.28
C LEU A 67 -13.43 -6.87 -3.20
N LEU A 68 -12.33 -7.41 -2.70
CA LEU A 68 -11.62 -8.53 -3.28
C LEU A 68 -12.06 -9.80 -2.57
N THR A 69 -12.38 -10.84 -3.32
CA THR A 69 -12.77 -12.15 -2.78
C THR A 69 -11.93 -13.23 -3.42
N CYS A 70 -11.21 -14.01 -2.63
CA CYS A 70 -10.50 -15.20 -3.08
C CYS A 70 -11.47 -16.37 -3.31
N ALA A 71 -11.08 -17.35 -4.12
CA ALA A 71 -11.81 -18.64 -4.19
C ALA A 71 -11.63 -19.42 -2.87
N ALA A 72 -12.55 -20.36 -2.57
CA ALA A 72 -12.46 -21.21 -1.38
C ALA A 72 -11.46 -22.37 -1.60
N THR A 73 -10.24 -22.05 -2.01
CA THR A 73 -9.12 -22.97 -2.16
C THR A 73 -7.90 -22.40 -1.48
N ASP A 74 -7.06 -23.25 -0.93
CA ASP A 74 -5.79 -22.87 -0.34
C ASP A 74 -4.92 -22.15 -1.37
N ASP A 75 -4.14 -21.14 -0.96
CA ASP A 75 -3.31 -20.29 -1.81
C ASP A 75 -4.07 -19.53 -2.93
N SER A 76 -5.40 -19.52 -2.92
CA SER A 76 -6.16 -18.67 -3.85
C SER A 76 -5.87 -17.20 -3.57
N SER A 77 -5.52 -16.43 -4.60
CA SER A 77 -5.19 -15.01 -4.45
C SER A 77 -5.80 -14.15 -5.54
N THR A 78 -5.95 -12.86 -5.21
CA THR A 78 -6.24 -11.80 -6.18
C THR A 78 -5.32 -10.61 -5.91
N GLN A 79 -4.62 -10.18 -6.94
CA GLN A 79 -3.61 -9.14 -6.92
C GLN A 79 -3.99 -8.07 -7.92
N LEU A 80 -3.98 -6.82 -7.49
CA LEU A 80 -4.26 -5.67 -8.35
C LEU A 80 -3.06 -4.73 -8.34
N GLN A 81 -2.57 -4.42 -9.53
CA GLN A 81 -1.54 -3.41 -9.75
C GLN A 81 -2.06 -2.39 -10.76
N LYS A 82 -1.93 -1.09 -10.44
CA LYS A 82 -2.37 -0.08 -11.39
C LYS A 82 -1.55 -0.17 -12.68
N VAL A 83 -2.25 -0.12 -13.81
CA VAL A 83 -1.60 -0.11 -15.12
C VAL A 83 -0.70 1.13 -15.23
N GLY A 84 0.54 0.92 -15.55
CA GLY A 84 1.57 1.97 -15.64
C GLY A 84 2.27 2.23 -14.31
N GLU A 85 3.56 1.95 -14.32
CA GLU A 85 4.49 2.30 -13.27
C GLU A 85 4.79 3.79 -13.37
N SER A 86 4.51 4.56 -12.33
CA SER A 86 4.59 6.02 -12.37
C SER A 86 5.24 6.65 -11.14
N PHE A 87 5.78 5.82 -10.24
CA PHE A 87 6.42 6.26 -9.01
C PHE A 87 7.89 5.84 -9.00
N LEU A 88 8.78 6.72 -9.46
CA LEU A 88 10.23 6.52 -9.39
C LEU A 88 10.80 7.22 -8.16
N LEU A 89 11.16 6.45 -7.14
CA LEU A 89 11.78 6.98 -5.93
C LEU A 89 13.22 7.42 -6.20
N ALA A 90 13.63 8.53 -5.62
CA ALA A 90 14.99 9.03 -5.77
C ALA A 90 15.41 9.87 -4.54
N ALA A 91 16.70 9.89 -4.26
CA ALA A 91 17.26 10.81 -3.27
C ALA A 91 16.90 12.28 -3.64
N GLY A 92 16.52 13.05 -2.65
CA GLY A 92 16.08 14.44 -2.81
C GLY A 92 14.59 14.60 -3.15
N LYS A 93 13.86 13.52 -3.47
CA LYS A 93 12.42 13.56 -3.76
C LYS A 93 11.63 12.87 -2.65
N ARG A 94 10.72 13.59 -2.04
CA ARG A 94 9.84 13.02 -1.02
C ARG A 94 8.76 12.18 -1.68
N ALA A 95 8.35 11.11 -1.02
CA ALA A 95 7.25 10.26 -1.46
C ALA A 95 6.38 9.86 -0.27
N PHE A 96 5.13 9.55 -0.55
CA PHE A 96 4.13 9.22 0.45
C PHE A 96 3.15 8.18 -0.09
N PHE A 97 2.77 7.23 0.76
CA PHE A 97 1.74 6.25 0.50
C PHE A 97 0.83 6.11 1.73
N LYS A 98 -0.46 5.97 1.51
CA LYS A 98 -1.45 5.71 2.56
C LYS A 98 -2.61 4.91 2.00
N THR A 99 -3.07 3.93 2.77
CA THR A 99 -4.25 3.13 2.43
C THR A 99 -5.04 2.79 3.67
N ARG A 100 -6.34 2.56 3.50
CA ARG A 100 -7.25 2.05 4.53
C ARG A 100 -8.00 0.86 3.97
N PHE A 101 -7.96 -0.24 4.69
CA PHE A 101 -8.61 -1.49 4.29
C PHE A 101 -8.93 -2.36 5.50
N LYS A 102 -9.68 -3.43 5.29
CA LYS A 102 -9.90 -4.51 6.26
C LYS A 102 -9.83 -5.86 5.57
N ILE A 103 -9.53 -6.91 6.33
CA ILE A 103 -9.54 -8.30 5.87
C ILE A 103 -10.48 -9.12 6.74
N SER A 104 -11.07 -10.17 6.17
CA SER A 104 -12.06 -11.02 6.86
C SER A 104 -11.45 -11.96 7.89
N ASP A 105 -10.16 -12.27 7.78
CA ASP A 105 -9.47 -13.18 8.69
C ASP A 105 -8.08 -12.66 9.02
N ALA A 106 -7.77 -12.53 10.30
CA ALA A 106 -6.51 -11.97 10.76
C ALA A 106 -5.36 -12.98 10.71
N THR A 107 -5.62 -14.29 10.75
CA THR A 107 -4.59 -15.33 10.88
C THR A 107 -4.44 -16.18 9.62
N GLN A 108 -5.53 -16.49 8.93
CA GLN A 108 -5.56 -17.39 7.77
C GLN A 108 -5.69 -16.63 6.45
N SER A 109 -5.05 -15.46 6.36
CA SER A 109 -4.94 -14.71 5.13
C SER A 109 -3.61 -13.98 5.05
N ASP A 110 -3.08 -13.86 3.85
CA ASP A 110 -1.94 -13.02 3.52
C ASP A 110 -2.42 -11.74 2.87
N PHE A 111 -1.67 -10.67 3.02
CA PHE A 111 -1.89 -9.47 2.20
C PHE A 111 -0.60 -8.74 1.88
N LEU A 112 -0.67 -7.95 0.82
CA LEU A 112 0.33 -6.95 0.47
C LEU A 112 -0.36 -5.65 0.08
N VAL A 113 0.12 -4.50 0.57
CA VAL A 113 -0.33 -3.17 0.14
C VAL A 113 0.85 -2.20 0.09
N GLY A 114 1.03 -1.46 -1.01
CA GLY A 114 2.15 -0.53 -1.14
C GLY A 114 2.41 -0.04 -2.56
N LEU A 115 3.64 0.36 -2.77
CA LEU A 115 4.20 0.59 -4.10
C LEU A 115 5.19 -0.53 -4.39
N ALA A 116 5.03 -1.21 -5.52
CA ALA A 116 5.91 -2.30 -5.96
C ALA A 116 6.07 -2.24 -7.48
N VAL A 117 7.16 -2.83 -7.99
CA VAL A 117 7.31 -3.10 -9.41
C VAL A 117 6.19 -4.01 -9.89
N THR A 118 5.78 -3.89 -11.16
CA THR A 118 4.77 -4.78 -11.74
C THR A 118 5.27 -6.21 -11.75
N ASP A 119 4.56 -7.10 -11.07
CA ASP A 119 4.88 -8.52 -10.98
C ASP A 119 3.61 -9.36 -10.84
N THR A 120 3.60 -10.56 -11.40
CA THR A 120 2.50 -11.53 -11.31
C THR A 120 2.60 -12.42 -10.06
N THR A 121 3.65 -12.27 -9.27
CA THR A 121 3.99 -13.11 -8.11
C THR A 121 4.14 -12.31 -6.82
N LEU A 122 3.35 -11.23 -6.64
CA LEU A 122 3.35 -10.46 -5.38
C LEU A 122 3.01 -11.34 -4.16
N MET A 123 2.13 -12.30 -4.38
CA MET A 123 1.73 -13.31 -3.40
C MET A 123 2.33 -14.66 -3.77
N GLY A 124 2.74 -15.41 -2.77
CA GLY A 124 3.35 -16.72 -2.92
C GLY A 124 3.42 -17.39 -1.55
N ALA A 125 4.38 -18.28 -1.33
CA ALA A 125 4.58 -18.91 -0.02
C ALA A 125 4.88 -17.91 1.13
N VAL A 126 5.30 -16.70 0.78
CA VAL A 126 5.46 -15.54 1.67
C VAL A 126 4.99 -14.32 0.89
N SER A 127 4.13 -13.49 1.50
CA SER A 127 3.64 -12.28 0.84
C SER A 127 4.77 -11.29 0.59
N GLY A 128 4.87 -10.79 -0.65
CA GLY A 128 5.95 -9.92 -1.09
C GLY A 128 7.24 -10.65 -1.49
N ALA A 129 7.29 -11.98 -1.47
CA ALA A 129 8.49 -12.73 -1.87
C ALA A 129 8.87 -12.54 -3.35
N GLY A 130 7.91 -12.28 -4.22
CA GLY A 130 8.13 -11.99 -5.64
C GLY A 130 8.49 -10.54 -5.94
N VAL A 131 8.33 -9.63 -4.98
CA VAL A 131 8.64 -8.21 -5.19
C VAL A 131 10.15 -8.02 -5.27
N THR A 132 10.66 -7.55 -6.40
CA THR A 132 12.08 -7.20 -6.53
C THR A 132 12.36 -5.82 -5.98
N ASP A 133 11.47 -4.86 -6.22
CA ASP A 133 11.59 -3.48 -5.82
C ASP A 133 10.26 -2.95 -5.28
N GLY A 134 10.28 -2.31 -4.11
CA GLY A 134 9.07 -1.73 -3.52
C GLY A 134 9.23 -1.21 -2.11
N ILE A 135 8.22 -0.43 -1.68
CA ILE A 135 7.96 -0.11 -0.28
C ILE A 135 6.52 -0.50 0.01
N PHE A 136 6.34 -1.51 0.83
CA PHE A 136 5.03 -2.13 1.04
C PHE A 136 4.89 -2.69 2.46
N PHE A 137 3.65 -2.86 2.87
CA PHE A 137 3.25 -3.61 4.04
C PHE A 137 2.80 -4.99 3.60
N ASN A 138 3.16 -6.00 4.36
CA ASN A 138 2.72 -7.37 4.13
C ASN A 138 2.39 -8.08 5.44
N LYS A 139 1.67 -9.17 5.33
CA LYS A 139 1.34 -10.10 6.39
C LYS A 139 1.26 -11.50 5.78
N ASP A 140 1.84 -12.46 6.43
CA ASP A 140 1.75 -13.87 6.07
C ASP A 140 0.69 -14.59 6.92
N ASP A 141 0.14 -15.68 6.43
CA ASP A 141 -0.74 -16.55 7.20
C ASP A 141 -0.02 -17.21 8.38
N GLY A 142 -0.77 -17.81 9.29
CA GLY A 142 -0.25 -18.41 10.52
C GLY A 142 -0.12 -17.45 11.69
N ASP A 143 -0.08 -16.12 11.47
CA ASP A 143 -0.15 -15.11 12.52
C ASP A 143 -0.96 -13.88 12.09
N ALA A 144 -1.10 -12.89 12.96
CA ALA A 144 -1.83 -11.65 12.68
C ALA A 144 -0.90 -10.44 12.58
N LEU A 145 0.40 -10.64 12.41
CA LEU A 145 1.39 -9.58 12.48
C LEU A 145 1.64 -8.94 11.12
N VAL A 146 1.62 -7.63 11.08
CA VAL A 146 1.97 -6.82 9.90
C VAL A 146 3.46 -6.52 9.92
N ASP A 147 4.10 -6.68 8.79
CA ASP A 147 5.45 -6.23 8.51
C ASP A 147 5.43 -5.05 7.53
N VAL A 148 6.53 -4.30 7.49
CA VAL A 148 6.79 -3.29 6.47
C VAL A 148 8.18 -3.49 5.90
N GLN A 149 8.32 -3.35 4.58
CA GLN A 149 9.57 -3.60 3.87
C GLN A 149 9.90 -2.44 2.93
N CYS A 150 11.20 -2.11 2.85
CA CYS A 150 11.78 -1.31 1.79
C CYS A 150 12.81 -2.19 1.08
N GLN A 151 12.55 -2.56 -0.17
CA GLN A 151 13.27 -3.59 -0.89
C GLN A 151 13.74 -3.07 -2.25
N LYS A 152 15.01 -3.38 -2.56
CA LYS A 152 15.64 -3.14 -3.84
C LYS A 152 16.35 -4.42 -4.30
N ASP A 153 16.25 -4.76 -5.60
CA ASP A 153 16.92 -5.91 -6.22
C ASP A 153 16.71 -7.26 -5.50
N ALA A 154 15.49 -7.49 -4.99
CA ALA A 154 14.98 -8.73 -4.38
C ALA A 154 15.76 -9.30 -3.19
N THR A 155 17.08 -9.26 -3.14
CA THR A 155 17.84 -10.10 -2.21
C THR A 155 18.95 -9.40 -1.44
N THR A 156 19.40 -8.23 -1.84
CA THR A 156 20.61 -7.60 -1.27
C THR A 156 20.34 -6.33 -0.48
N GLY A 157 19.13 -5.76 -0.56
CA GLY A 157 18.84 -4.44 -0.03
C GLY A 157 17.66 -4.35 0.91
N GLN A 158 17.08 -5.48 1.33
CA GLN A 158 15.86 -5.47 2.12
C GLN A 158 16.06 -4.91 3.52
N THR A 159 15.25 -3.91 3.90
CA THR A 159 15.10 -3.46 5.27
C THR A 159 13.65 -3.62 5.73
N ARG A 160 13.44 -4.10 6.96
CA ARG A 160 12.13 -4.54 7.47
C ARG A 160 11.84 -3.97 8.84
N GLY A 161 10.56 -3.62 9.07
CA GLY A 161 9.97 -3.53 10.40
C GLY A 161 9.05 -4.73 10.59
N VAL A 162 9.36 -5.58 11.55
CA VAL A 162 8.66 -6.85 11.80
C VAL A 162 7.66 -6.67 12.93
N GLY A 163 6.42 -7.23 12.77
CA GLY A 163 5.41 -7.24 13.81
C GLY A 163 4.96 -5.85 14.26
N ILE A 164 4.86 -4.90 13.35
CA ILE A 164 4.56 -3.48 13.67
C ILE A 164 3.14 -3.27 14.19
N HIS A 165 2.23 -4.21 13.93
CA HIS A 165 0.83 -4.18 14.34
C HIS A 165 0.22 -5.58 14.30
N THR A 166 -0.78 -5.81 15.16
CA THR A 166 -1.61 -7.01 15.13
C THR A 166 -2.95 -6.68 14.47
N VAL A 167 -3.26 -7.33 13.36
CA VAL A 167 -4.52 -7.16 12.64
C VAL A 167 -5.68 -7.74 13.44
N VAL A 168 -6.84 -7.12 13.34
CA VAL A 168 -8.12 -7.64 13.84
C VAL A 168 -9.06 -7.85 12.66
N ALA A 169 -9.62 -9.05 12.53
CA ALA A 169 -10.56 -9.39 11.47
C ALA A 169 -11.72 -8.39 11.39
N ASP A 170 -12.16 -8.08 10.19
CA ASP A 170 -13.25 -7.16 9.86
C ASP A 170 -13.12 -5.73 10.43
N THR A 171 -11.91 -5.36 10.86
CA THR A 171 -11.63 -4.03 11.41
C THR A 171 -10.76 -3.23 10.46
N PHE A 172 -11.19 -2.01 10.12
CA PHE A 172 -10.41 -1.15 9.25
C PHE A 172 -9.07 -0.77 9.86
N LEU A 173 -8.03 -0.97 9.07
CA LEU A 173 -6.64 -0.65 9.37
C LEU A 173 -6.14 0.41 8.39
N THR A 174 -5.49 1.46 8.90
CA THR A 174 -4.81 2.47 8.08
C THR A 174 -3.31 2.26 8.17
N LEU A 175 -2.68 2.02 7.03
CA LEU A 175 -1.23 1.88 6.89
C LEU A 175 -0.68 3.00 6.01
N SER A 176 0.44 3.58 6.40
CA SER A 176 1.09 4.60 5.59
C SER A 176 2.60 4.64 5.82
N TRP A 177 3.32 5.07 4.80
CA TRP A 177 4.74 5.39 4.91
C TRP A 177 5.06 6.72 4.22
N ALA A 178 6.14 7.34 4.65
CA ALA A 178 6.65 8.59 4.11
C ALA A 178 8.17 8.52 3.96
N TYR A 179 8.66 8.67 2.74
CA TYR A 179 10.06 8.84 2.41
C TYR A 179 10.41 10.33 2.44
N ASP A 180 11.44 10.70 3.19
CA ASP A 180 11.81 12.11 3.41
C ASP A 180 12.74 12.71 2.34
N GLY A 181 13.14 11.91 1.33
CA GLY A 181 14.12 12.29 0.31
C GLY A 181 15.57 12.23 0.80
N ALA A 182 15.80 11.92 2.09
CA ALA A 182 17.12 11.95 2.73
C ALA A 182 17.56 10.60 3.32
N GLY A 183 16.92 9.51 2.89
CA GLY A 183 17.28 8.15 3.30
C GLY A 183 16.47 7.58 4.45
N ASN A 184 15.35 8.20 4.86
CA ASN A 184 14.50 7.63 5.88
C ASN A 184 13.09 7.36 5.33
N VAL A 185 12.58 6.15 5.55
CA VAL A 185 11.19 5.77 5.31
C VAL A 185 10.50 5.61 6.66
N ARG A 186 9.71 6.59 7.07
CA ARG A 186 8.92 6.52 8.29
C ARG A 186 7.62 5.78 8.00
N TYR A 187 7.21 4.88 8.88
CA TYR A 187 5.98 4.13 8.71
C TYR A 187 5.03 4.30 9.90
N PHE A 188 3.74 4.22 9.59
CA PHE A 188 2.67 4.57 10.51
C PHE A 188 1.56 3.51 10.46
N VAL A 189 0.93 3.28 11.60
CA VAL A 189 -0.28 2.48 11.75
C VAL A 189 -1.35 3.35 12.42
N ASN A 190 -2.51 3.49 11.79
CA ASN A 190 -3.60 4.35 12.26
C ASN A 190 -3.10 5.77 12.58
N ASP A 191 -2.28 6.33 11.67
CA ASP A 191 -1.65 7.66 11.76
C ASP A 191 -0.65 7.84 12.93
N VAL A 192 -0.30 6.77 13.63
CA VAL A 192 0.73 6.78 14.67
C VAL A 192 2.03 6.22 14.12
N GLN A 193 3.11 7.00 14.17
CA GLN A 193 4.43 6.53 13.75
C GLN A 193 4.86 5.33 14.59
N LYS A 194 5.27 4.24 13.93
CA LYS A 194 5.77 3.02 14.57
C LYS A 194 7.29 2.88 14.46
N GLY A 195 7.89 3.44 13.41
CA GLY A 195 9.33 3.37 13.24
C GLY A 195 9.82 4.03 11.97
N THR A 196 11.05 3.71 11.62
CA THR A 196 11.73 4.22 10.43
C THR A 196 12.58 3.09 9.85
N LEU A 197 12.49 2.89 8.54
CA LEU A 197 13.37 2.01 7.79
C LEU A 197 14.49 2.82 7.16
N ASP A 198 15.61 2.16 6.89
CA ASP A 198 16.68 2.71 6.06
C ASP A 198 16.23 2.75 4.59
N GLY A 199 16.07 3.94 4.07
CA GLY A 199 15.75 4.25 2.67
C GLY A 199 16.95 4.86 1.95
N SER A 200 18.18 4.53 2.36
CA SER A 200 19.40 4.91 1.65
C SER A 200 19.45 4.28 0.26
N SER A 201 20.41 4.68 -0.56
CA SER A 201 20.60 4.15 -1.93
C SER A 201 20.79 2.63 -1.99
N THR A 202 21.13 2.00 -0.85
CA THR A 202 21.26 0.54 -0.75
C THR A 202 19.90 -0.16 -0.76
N TYR A 203 18.86 0.47 -0.19
CA TYR A 203 17.57 -0.16 0.04
C TYR A 203 16.42 0.51 -0.72
N LEU A 204 16.60 1.79 -1.11
CA LEU A 204 15.58 2.53 -1.83
C LEU A 204 15.41 1.96 -3.25
N PRO A 205 14.19 1.54 -3.64
CA PRO A 205 13.90 1.15 -5.02
C PRO A 205 14.38 2.19 -6.02
N ASP A 206 15.00 1.77 -7.11
CA ASP A 206 15.50 2.64 -8.18
C ASP A 206 14.88 2.34 -9.55
N THR A 207 13.85 1.52 -9.58
CA THR A 207 12.98 1.29 -10.73
C THR A 207 11.62 1.96 -10.52
N GLU A 208 10.85 2.15 -11.59
CA GLU A 208 9.49 2.68 -11.51
C GLU A 208 8.56 1.69 -10.82
N LEU A 209 7.74 2.18 -9.91
CA LEU A 209 6.81 1.41 -9.09
C LEU A 209 5.36 1.77 -9.45
N THR A 210 4.46 0.86 -9.12
CA THR A 210 3.01 1.08 -9.23
C THR A 210 2.29 0.81 -7.92
N VAL A 211 1.09 1.37 -7.79
CA VAL A 211 0.18 1.06 -6.67
C VAL A 211 -0.21 -0.41 -6.75
N SER A 212 0.03 -1.14 -5.67
CA SER A 212 -0.16 -2.59 -5.59
C SER A 212 -0.89 -2.97 -4.32
N PHE A 213 -1.86 -3.87 -4.43
CA PHE A 213 -2.50 -4.52 -3.29
C PHE A 213 -3.00 -5.91 -3.67
N ALA A 214 -2.98 -6.80 -2.71
CA ALA A 214 -3.28 -8.22 -2.91
C ALA A 214 -3.77 -8.87 -1.62
N ILE A 215 -4.56 -9.92 -1.77
CA ILE A 215 -4.96 -10.84 -0.72
C ILE A 215 -4.81 -12.28 -1.19
N GLN A 216 -4.43 -13.18 -0.28
CA GLN A 216 -4.34 -14.63 -0.50
C GLN A 216 -4.95 -15.37 0.69
N ASN A 217 -5.53 -16.55 0.42
CA ASN A 217 -5.97 -17.46 1.48
C ASN A 217 -4.78 -18.23 2.06
N GLY A 218 -4.74 -18.39 3.39
CA GLY A 218 -3.87 -19.36 4.07
C GLY A 218 -4.56 -20.68 4.42
N GLU A 219 -5.76 -20.91 3.88
CA GLU A 219 -6.52 -22.16 4.03
C GLU A 219 -7.60 -22.26 2.94
N ALA A 220 -8.21 -23.43 2.78
CA ALA A 220 -9.26 -23.68 1.79
C ALA A 220 -10.62 -23.05 2.15
N VAL A 221 -10.61 -21.77 2.57
CA VAL A 221 -11.79 -20.96 2.88
C VAL A 221 -11.60 -19.58 2.23
N ALA A 222 -12.62 -19.10 1.51
CA ALA A 222 -12.58 -17.80 0.85
C ALA A 222 -12.33 -16.66 1.85
N LYS A 223 -11.28 -15.90 1.65
CA LYS A 223 -10.97 -14.69 2.40
C LYS A 223 -11.26 -13.46 1.55
N THR A 224 -11.53 -12.35 2.23
CA THR A 224 -11.83 -11.08 1.56
C THR A 224 -10.97 -9.93 2.10
N MET A 225 -10.67 -9.00 1.20
CA MET A 225 -10.13 -7.68 1.53
C MET A 225 -11.09 -6.61 1.03
N THR A 226 -11.47 -5.69 1.90
CA THR A 226 -12.23 -4.49 1.51
C THR A 226 -11.29 -3.30 1.55
N MET A 227 -10.98 -2.74 0.38
CA MET A 227 -10.24 -1.49 0.25
C MET A 227 -11.21 -0.33 0.36
N ASP A 228 -10.93 0.63 1.24
CA ASP A 228 -11.66 1.87 1.37
C ASP A 228 -11.03 2.94 0.47
N TYR A 229 -9.77 3.27 0.71
CA TYR A 229 -9.03 4.18 -0.19
C TYR A 229 -7.56 3.81 -0.31
N ILE A 230 -6.96 4.35 -1.36
CA ILE A 230 -5.52 4.30 -1.58
C ILE A 230 -5.01 5.64 -2.09
N PHE A 231 -3.92 6.13 -1.51
CA PHE A 231 -3.28 7.39 -1.85
C PHE A 231 -1.78 7.19 -2.02
N ALA A 232 -1.22 7.72 -3.10
CA ALA A 232 0.22 7.76 -3.32
C ALA A 232 0.61 9.12 -3.90
N ALA A 233 1.75 9.66 -3.49
CA ALA A 233 2.28 10.91 -4.00
C ALA A 233 3.81 10.89 -4.02
N ILE A 234 4.40 11.50 -5.04
CA ILE A 234 5.85 11.67 -5.16
C ILE A 234 6.19 13.04 -5.77
N GLU A 235 7.24 13.67 -5.29
CA GLU A 235 7.78 14.90 -5.87
C GLU A 235 8.30 14.66 -7.29
N ARG A 236 8.03 15.64 -8.19
CA ARG A 236 8.43 15.59 -9.61
C ARG A 236 9.89 15.91 -9.84
#